data_00ecd437b8a19e4f137083c129d9f674
#
_entry.id   00ecd437b8a19e4f137083c129d9f674
#
_cell.length_a   1.000
_cell.length_b   1.000
_cell.length_c   1.000
_cell.angle_alpha   90.00
_cell.angle_beta   90.00
_cell.angle_gamma   90.00
#
_symmetry.space_group_name_H-M   'P 1'
#
loop_
_entity.id
_entity.type
_entity.pdbx_description
1 polymer ?
#
loop_
_entity_poly.entity_id
_entity_poly.type
_entity_poly.pdbx_seq_one_letter_code
_entity_poly.pdbx_strand_id
1 'polypeptide(L)'
;MPTLTDPSPPMAAHGSEFAQLLVRHDRALLRYIMTFIPRRDDAEEVLQRAATVLWEKFDEYDRERDFLPWALSVAYFEVLNFRKELARSRLVFREDVLHAVAETREAVEPQLEAQRTALGECLGKLDTEGLALLRRRYSDSATVASLASETGRTAKALYRRLDRLRELISQCVERRLGSDWT
;
A
#
# COMPACT_ATOMS: atom_id res chain seq x y z
N MET A 1 18.74 52.85 -3.79
CA MET A 1 18.06 51.82 -3.02
C MET A 1 17.52 50.81 -4.01
N PRO A 2 18.16 49.67 -4.26
CA PRO A 2 17.57 48.61 -5.09
C PRO A 2 16.60 47.80 -4.24
N THR A 3 15.37 47.72 -4.71
CA THR A 3 14.31 46.86 -4.17
C THR A 3 14.71 45.42 -4.35
N LEU A 4 14.88 44.72 -3.24
CA LEU A 4 14.98 43.25 -3.17
C LEU A 4 13.66 42.67 -3.71
N THR A 5 13.69 42.19 -4.94
CA THR A 5 12.62 41.36 -5.50
C THR A 5 12.75 40.01 -4.83
N ASP A 6 11.79 39.68 -4.00
CA ASP A 6 11.64 38.37 -3.35
C ASP A 6 11.31 37.30 -4.43
N PRO A 7 12.16 36.29 -4.67
CA PRO A 7 11.93 35.27 -5.70
C PRO A 7 11.36 33.99 -5.13
N SER A 8 10.32 34.01 -4.31
CA SER A 8 9.80 32.78 -3.72
C SER A 8 8.29 32.64 -3.70
N PRO A 9 7.61 32.41 -4.83
CA PRO A 9 6.38 31.64 -4.82
C PRO A 9 6.41 30.30 -5.57
N PRO A 10 7.23 29.99 -6.60
CA PRO A 10 7.04 28.73 -7.32
C PRO A 10 7.52 27.47 -6.55
N MET A 11 8.63 27.53 -5.83
CA MET A 11 9.16 26.36 -5.12
C MET A 11 8.30 25.90 -3.92
N ALA A 12 7.71 26.84 -3.19
CA ALA A 12 6.86 26.47 -2.04
C ALA A 12 5.53 25.83 -2.47
N ALA A 13 4.95 26.30 -3.59
CA ALA A 13 3.73 25.71 -4.14
C ALA A 13 3.96 24.29 -4.69
N HIS A 14 5.05 24.08 -5.43
CA HIS A 14 5.44 22.76 -5.96
C HIS A 14 5.74 21.75 -4.82
N GLY A 15 6.42 22.21 -3.77
CA GLY A 15 6.70 21.36 -2.60
C GLY A 15 5.45 20.91 -1.87
N SER A 16 4.45 21.77 -1.73
CA SER A 16 3.17 21.44 -1.12
C SER A 16 2.36 20.47 -1.98
N GLU A 17 2.31 20.69 -3.31
CA GLU A 17 1.63 19.81 -4.26
C GLU A 17 2.25 18.39 -4.25
N PHE A 18 3.56 18.30 -4.39
CA PHE A 18 4.29 17.04 -4.33
C PHE A 18 4.03 16.28 -3.03
N ALA A 19 4.15 16.96 -1.89
CA ALA A 19 3.94 16.35 -0.59
C ALA A 19 2.52 15.79 -0.44
N GLN A 20 1.49 16.50 -0.92
CA GLN A 20 0.11 16.02 -0.91
C GLN A 20 -0.08 14.78 -1.78
N LEU A 21 0.50 14.77 -2.99
CA LEU A 21 0.44 13.63 -3.90
C LEU A 21 1.17 12.43 -3.32
N LEU A 22 2.37 12.62 -2.79
CA LEU A 22 3.16 11.55 -2.18
C LEU A 22 2.43 10.93 -0.99
N VAL A 23 1.95 11.74 -0.05
CA VAL A 23 1.20 11.25 1.14
C VAL A 23 -0.07 10.52 0.73
N ARG A 24 -0.78 10.99 -0.30
CA ARG A 24 -1.97 10.31 -0.82
C ARG A 24 -1.65 8.91 -1.36
N HIS A 25 -0.51 8.73 -2.01
CA HIS A 25 -0.14 7.51 -2.73
C HIS A 25 0.91 6.65 -2.00
N ASP A 26 1.44 7.10 -0.87
CA ASP A 26 2.48 6.43 -0.09
C ASP A 26 2.19 4.94 0.15
N ARG A 27 0.99 4.63 0.64
CA ARG A 27 0.58 3.24 0.90
C ARG A 27 0.49 2.39 -0.37
N ALA A 28 0.09 2.96 -1.49
CA ALA A 28 0.01 2.25 -2.76
C ALA A 28 1.41 1.94 -3.29
N LEU A 29 2.33 2.91 -3.22
CA LEU A 29 3.73 2.75 -3.57
C LEU A 29 4.42 1.68 -2.71
N LEU A 30 4.24 1.74 -1.38
CA LEU A 30 4.82 0.74 -0.48
C LEU A 30 4.32 -0.67 -0.80
N ARG A 31 3.01 -0.86 -1.01
CA ARG A 31 2.44 -2.17 -1.38
C ARG A 31 2.99 -2.68 -2.71
N TYR A 32 3.16 -1.80 -3.68
CA TYR A 32 3.76 -2.15 -4.96
C TYR A 32 5.21 -2.64 -4.76
N ILE A 33 6.03 -1.88 -4.05
CA ILE A 33 7.42 -2.23 -3.75
C ILE A 33 7.50 -3.57 -3.00
N MET A 34 6.63 -3.81 -2.02
CA MET A 34 6.57 -5.06 -1.25
C MET A 34 6.21 -6.30 -2.10
N THR A 35 5.65 -6.13 -3.31
CA THR A 35 5.46 -7.23 -4.25
C THR A 35 6.80 -7.82 -4.71
N PHE A 36 7.84 -7.01 -4.77
CA PHE A 36 9.18 -7.39 -5.25
C PHE A 36 10.20 -7.56 -4.11
N ILE A 37 9.97 -6.86 -3.01
CA ILE A 37 10.85 -6.80 -1.83
C ILE A 37 10.00 -7.11 -0.59
N PRO A 38 9.92 -8.40 -0.18
CA PRO A 38 9.01 -8.83 0.89
C PRO A 38 9.36 -8.31 2.29
N ARG A 39 10.63 -7.97 2.53
CA ARG A 39 11.05 -7.40 3.82
C ARG A 39 10.63 -5.94 3.88
N ARG A 40 9.85 -5.61 4.91
CA ARG A 40 9.27 -4.29 5.07
C ARG A 40 10.32 -3.19 5.18
N ASP A 41 11.37 -3.41 5.98
CA ASP A 41 12.44 -2.44 6.20
C ASP A 41 13.14 -2.08 4.88
N ASP A 42 13.45 -3.10 4.07
CA ASP A 42 14.06 -2.94 2.75
C ASP A 42 13.10 -2.22 1.77
N ALA A 43 11.79 -2.53 1.85
CA ALA A 43 10.79 -1.89 1.01
C ALA A 43 10.57 -0.41 1.38
N GLU A 44 10.62 -0.07 2.66
CA GLU A 44 10.55 1.32 3.15
C GLU A 44 11.80 2.12 2.72
N GLU A 45 12.99 1.50 2.70
CA GLU A 45 14.21 2.12 2.16
C GLU A 45 14.04 2.44 0.67
N VAL A 46 13.53 1.49 -0.11
CA VAL A 46 13.29 1.70 -1.56
C VAL A 46 12.22 2.78 -1.78
N LEU A 47 11.18 2.83 -0.96
CA LEU A 47 10.18 3.90 -1.02
C LEU A 47 10.80 5.28 -0.78
N GLN A 48 11.69 5.42 0.18
CA GLN A 48 12.41 6.67 0.44
C GLN A 48 13.29 7.09 -0.75
N ARG A 49 14.01 6.13 -1.36
CA ARG A 49 14.80 6.39 -2.58
C ARG A 49 13.90 6.85 -3.74
N ALA A 50 12.79 6.14 -3.97
CA ALA A 50 11.81 6.51 -4.98
C ALA A 50 11.21 7.90 -4.74
N ALA A 51 10.88 8.24 -3.49
CA ALA A 51 10.37 9.57 -3.14
C ALA A 51 11.38 10.68 -3.44
N THR A 52 12.67 10.44 -3.21
CA THR A 52 13.73 11.39 -3.57
C THR A 52 13.81 11.61 -5.08
N VAL A 53 13.82 10.53 -5.86
CA VAL A 53 13.86 10.61 -7.33
C VAL A 53 12.59 11.27 -7.88
N LEU A 54 11.43 10.96 -7.31
CA LEU A 54 10.15 11.59 -7.68
C LEU A 54 10.18 13.10 -7.42
N TRP A 55 10.76 13.53 -6.29
CA TRP A 55 10.95 14.94 -6.00
C TRP A 55 11.87 15.63 -7.00
N GLU A 56 13.02 15.03 -7.29
CA GLU A 56 13.99 15.57 -8.24
C GLU A 56 13.42 15.72 -9.67
N LYS A 57 12.48 14.81 -10.03
CA LYS A 57 11.84 14.78 -11.36
C LYS A 57 10.43 15.38 -11.38
N PHE A 58 9.99 16.00 -10.30
CA PHE A 58 8.60 16.47 -10.22
C PHE A 58 8.25 17.55 -11.24
N ASP A 59 9.24 18.31 -11.72
CA ASP A 59 9.05 19.28 -12.78
C ASP A 59 8.82 18.63 -14.16
N GLU A 60 9.23 17.36 -14.34
CA GLU A 60 8.99 16.56 -15.54
C GLU A 60 7.62 15.85 -15.52
N TYR A 61 6.95 15.83 -14.36
CA TYR A 61 5.65 15.18 -14.21
C TYR A 61 4.55 15.95 -14.94
N ASP A 62 3.87 15.28 -15.88
CA ASP A 62 2.71 15.81 -16.59
C ASP A 62 1.46 15.81 -15.66
N ARG A 63 1.06 17.00 -15.24
CA ARG A 63 -0.07 17.20 -14.31
C ARG A 63 -1.44 16.87 -14.90
N GLU A 64 -1.53 16.67 -16.21
CA GLU A 64 -2.77 16.19 -16.87
C GLU A 64 -2.95 14.68 -16.75
N ARG A 65 -1.93 13.97 -16.27
CA ARG A 65 -1.97 12.51 -16.04
C ARG A 65 -2.03 12.18 -14.57
N ASP A 66 -2.51 10.97 -14.28
CA ASP A 66 -2.51 10.46 -12.91
C ASP A 66 -1.10 10.31 -12.35
N PHE A 67 -0.89 10.78 -11.11
CA PHE A 67 0.40 10.71 -10.43
C PHE A 67 0.85 9.27 -10.17
N LEU A 68 -0.09 8.39 -9.78
CA LEU A 68 0.27 7.03 -9.34
C LEU A 68 0.98 6.20 -10.41
N PRO A 69 0.52 6.11 -11.67
CA PRO A 69 1.24 5.36 -12.71
C PRO A 69 2.67 5.88 -12.95
N TRP A 70 2.86 7.19 -12.95
CA TRP A 70 4.18 7.80 -13.07
C TRP A 70 5.07 7.45 -11.87
N ALA A 71 4.55 7.56 -10.65
CA ALA A 71 5.28 7.23 -9.43
C ALA A 71 5.63 5.73 -9.33
N LEU A 72 4.73 4.85 -9.80
CA LEU A 72 5.00 3.40 -9.86
C LEU A 72 6.14 3.07 -10.83
N SER A 73 6.25 3.75 -11.97
CA SER A 73 7.36 3.57 -12.90
C SER A 73 8.71 3.92 -12.27
N VAL A 74 8.78 5.03 -11.53
CA VAL A 74 10.00 5.41 -10.79
C VAL A 74 10.31 4.40 -9.69
N ALA A 75 9.30 4.00 -8.91
CA ALA A 75 9.47 3.00 -7.86
C ALA A 75 9.99 1.66 -8.41
N TYR A 76 9.54 1.24 -9.59
CA TYR A 76 10.03 0.03 -10.26
C TYR A 76 11.53 0.11 -10.57
N PHE A 77 12.02 1.23 -11.10
CA PHE A 77 13.46 1.41 -11.34
C PHE A 77 14.27 1.34 -10.05
N GLU A 78 13.77 1.92 -8.96
CA GLU A 78 14.45 1.83 -7.66
C GLU A 78 14.43 0.40 -7.09
N VAL A 79 13.36 -0.36 -7.30
CA VAL A 79 13.31 -1.80 -6.98
C VAL A 79 14.40 -2.55 -7.76
N LEU A 80 14.55 -2.30 -9.06
CA LEU A 80 15.60 -2.95 -9.87
C LEU A 80 17.01 -2.59 -9.38
N ASN A 81 17.25 -1.31 -9.05
CA ASN A 81 18.53 -0.84 -8.52
C ASN A 81 18.86 -1.53 -7.19
N PHE A 82 17.93 -1.53 -6.24
CA PHE A 82 18.09 -2.19 -4.96
C PHE A 82 18.37 -3.69 -5.10
N ARG A 83 17.65 -4.37 -6.00
CA ARG A 83 17.88 -5.80 -6.26
C ARG A 83 19.24 -6.06 -6.90
N LYS A 84 19.73 -5.19 -7.77
CA LYS A 84 21.10 -5.29 -8.32
C LYS A 84 22.16 -5.11 -7.22
N GLU A 85 21.93 -4.26 -6.24
CA GLU A 85 22.80 -4.12 -5.06
C GLU A 85 22.82 -5.39 -4.22
N LEU A 86 21.65 -5.97 -3.95
CA LEU A 86 21.53 -7.25 -3.22
C LEU A 86 22.08 -8.45 -4.02
N ALA A 87 21.98 -8.43 -5.35
CA ALA A 87 22.38 -9.54 -6.23
C ALA A 87 23.89 -9.81 -6.23
N ARG A 88 24.69 -8.87 -5.76
CA ARG A 88 26.11 -9.13 -5.50
C ARG A 88 26.32 -10.18 -4.38
N SER A 89 25.26 -10.57 -3.69
CA SER A 89 25.30 -11.54 -2.60
C SER A 89 24.38 -12.77 -2.72
N ARG A 90 23.37 -12.85 -3.65
CA ARG A 90 22.45 -14.01 -3.77
C ARG A 90 21.66 -14.08 -5.09
N LEU A 91 21.13 -15.29 -5.41
CA LEU A 91 20.28 -15.62 -6.56
C LEU A 91 19.13 -14.60 -6.79
N VAL A 92 19.10 -14.02 -7.99
CA VAL A 92 18.11 -13.00 -8.39
C VAL A 92 17.19 -13.56 -9.44
N PHE A 93 15.90 -13.26 -9.36
CA PHE A 93 14.95 -13.52 -10.46
C PHE A 93 15.39 -12.73 -11.70
N ARG A 94 15.14 -13.30 -12.86
CA ARG A 94 15.46 -12.67 -14.15
C ARG A 94 14.62 -11.40 -14.33
N GLU A 95 15.18 -10.43 -15.03
CA GLU A 95 14.58 -9.10 -15.24
C GLU A 95 13.25 -9.17 -15.99
N ASP A 96 13.11 -10.13 -16.93
CA ASP A 96 11.87 -10.39 -17.66
C ASP A 96 10.71 -10.85 -16.76
N VAL A 97 10.99 -11.66 -15.73
CA VAL A 97 10.00 -12.07 -14.74
C VAL A 97 9.54 -10.88 -13.89
N LEU A 98 10.47 -10.03 -13.50
CA LEU A 98 10.15 -8.84 -12.71
C LEU A 98 9.28 -7.86 -13.52
N HIS A 99 9.59 -7.70 -14.81
CA HIS A 99 8.81 -6.83 -15.69
C HIS A 99 7.37 -7.36 -15.86
N ALA A 100 7.20 -8.65 -16.12
CA ALA A 100 5.88 -9.27 -16.22
C ALA A 100 5.06 -9.14 -14.93
N VAL A 101 5.69 -9.28 -13.76
CA VAL A 101 5.02 -9.05 -12.45
C VAL A 101 4.62 -7.59 -12.29
N ALA A 102 5.46 -6.63 -12.70
CA ALA A 102 5.16 -5.21 -12.62
C ALA A 102 3.95 -4.84 -13.48
N GLU A 103 3.95 -5.25 -14.76
CA GLU A 103 2.83 -5.00 -15.69
C GLU A 103 1.51 -5.57 -15.15
N THR A 104 1.54 -6.84 -14.70
CA THR A 104 0.37 -7.49 -14.10
C THR A 104 -0.11 -6.73 -12.87
N ARG A 105 0.82 -6.29 -12.00
CA ARG A 105 0.49 -5.57 -10.78
C ARG A 105 -0.14 -4.22 -11.04
N GLU A 106 0.37 -3.47 -12.03
CA GLU A 106 -0.19 -2.18 -12.45
C GLU A 106 -1.60 -2.34 -13.04
N ALA A 107 -1.81 -3.37 -13.86
CA ALA A 107 -3.11 -3.64 -14.48
C ALA A 107 -4.21 -3.94 -13.46
N VAL A 108 -3.89 -4.60 -12.34
CA VAL A 108 -4.87 -4.97 -11.31
C VAL A 108 -4.98 -3.95 -10.17
N GLU A 109 -4.11 -2.92 -10.11
CA GLU A 109 -4.13 -1.94 -9.00
C GLU A 109 -5.46 -1.22 -8.81
N PRO A 110 -6.16 -0.75 -9.87
CA PRO A 110 -7.46 -0.10 -9.71
C PRO A 110 -8.49 -1.01 -9.05
N GLN A 111 -8.52 -2.30 -9.44
CA GLN A 111 -9.42 -3.30 -8.85
C GLN A 111 -9.08 -3.56 -7.38
N LEU A 112 -7.81 -3.71 -7.07
CA LEU A 112 -7.35 -3.91 -5.69
C LEU A 112 -7.64 -2.70 -4.80
N GLU A 113 -7.54 -1.49 -5.31
CA GLU A 113 -7.88 -0.28 -4.55
C GLU A 113 -9.39 -0.18 -4.29
N ALA A 114 -10.22 -0.52 -5.27
CA ALA A 114 -11.67 -0.62 -5.08
C ALA A 114 -12.02 -1.66 -3.99
N GLN A 115 -11.37 -2.83 -4.03
CA GLN A 115 -11.55 -3.87 -3.00
C GLN A 115 -11.13 -3.40 -1.61
N ARG A 116 -10.00 -2.69 -1.49
CA ARG A 116 -9.53 -2.14 -0.20
C ARG A 116 -10.48 -1.10 0.36
N THR A 117 -10.95 -0.20 -0.50
CA THR A 117 -11.93 0.82 -0.12
C THR A 117 -13.20 0.17 0.39
N ALA A 118 -13.77 -0.77 -0.37
CA ALA A 118 -14.97 -1.51 0.02
C ALA A 118 -14.77 -2.27 1.34
N LEU A 119 -13.62 -2.93 1.51
CA LEU A 119 -13.27 -3.62 2.76
C LEU A 119 -13.18 -2.65 3.94
N GLY A 120 -12.51 -1.51 3.76
CA GLY A 120 -12.37 -0.49 4.81
C GLY A 120 -13.71 0.02 5.30
N GLU A 121 -14.64 0.31 4.38
CA GLU A 121 -15.98 0.75 4.71
C GLU A 121 -16.83 -0.36 5.36
N CYS A 122 -16.66 -1.61 4.96
CA CYS A 122 -17.35 -2.75 5.58
C CYS A 122 -16.82 -3.07 6.97
N LEU A 123 -15.52 -2.93 7.20
CA LEU A 123 -14.92 -3.02 8.55
C LEU A 123 -15.45 -1.93 9.49
N GLY A 124 -15.66 -0.72 8.97
CA GLY A 124 -16.24 0.39 9.73
C GLY A 124 -17.69 0.18 10.18
N LYS A 125 -18.41 -0.81 9.60
CA LYS A 125 -19.79 -1.17 9.99
C LYS A 125 -19.86 -2.22 11.09
N LEU A 126 -18.73 -2.84 11.43
CA LEU A 126 -18.68 -3.83 12.50
C LEU A 126 -18.80 -3.19 13.88
N ASP A 127 -19.30 -3.96 14.83
CA ASP A 127 -19.24 -3.56 16.25
C ASP A 127 -17.78 -3.46 16.72
N THR A 128 -17.57 -2.66 17.75
CA THR A 128 -16.23 -2.39 18.32
C THR A 128 -15.52 -3.68 18.76
N GLU A 129 -16.25 -4.65 19.30
CA GLU A 129 -15.70 -5.93 19.76
C GLU A 129 -15.26 -6.79 18.57
N GLY A 130 -16.07 -6.86 17.51
CA GLY A 130 -15.73 -7.61 16.28
C GLY A 130 -14.54 -7.03 15.57
N LEU A 131 -14.48 -5.70 15.44
CA LEU A 131 -13.35 -5.02 14.82
C LEU A 131 -12.05 -5.23 15.62
N ALA A 132 -12.13 -5.14 16.97
CA ALA A 132 -10.98 -5.38 17.85
C ALA A 132 -10.49 -6.83 17.73
N LEU A 133 -11.41 -7.82 17.68
CA LEU A 133 -11.06 -9.23 17.50
C LEU A 133 -10.34 -9.47 16.17
N LEU A 134 -10.82 -8.88 15.07
CA LEU A 134 -10.17 -8.98 13.77
C LEU A 134 -8.79 -8.33 13.76
N ARG A 135 -8.65 -7.13 14.32
CA ARG A 135 -7.34 -6.44 14.43
C ARG A 135 -6.34 -7.29 15.19
N ARG A 136 -6.70 -7.81 16.34
CA ARG A 136 -5.82 -8.67 17.14
C ARG A 136 -5.42 -9.93 16.39
N ARG A 137 -6.34 -10.56 15.66
CA ARG A 137 -6.06 -11.78 14.90
C ARG A 137 -5.18 -11.55 13.67
N TYR A 138 -5.36 -10.43 12.94
CA TYR A 138 -4.73 -10.21 11.64
C TYR A 138 -3.62 -9.15 11.65
N SER A 139 -3.68 -8.15 12.49
CA SER A 139 -2.63 -7.13 12.59
C SER A 139 -1.59 -7.48 13.64
N ASP A 140 -2.03 -7.96 14.81
CA ASP A 140 -1.16 -8.28 15.93
C ASP A 140 -0.69 -9.75 15.92
N SER A 141 -1.11 -10.52 14.90
CA SER A 141 -0.78 -11.93 14.70
C SER A 141 -1.11 -12.84 15.91
N ALA A 142 -2.05 -12.41 16.76
CA ALA A 142 -2.45 -13.19 17.93
C ALA A 142 -3.08 -14.53 17.52
N THR A 143 -2.70 -15.60 18.22
CA THR A 143 -3.31 -16.92 18.00
C THR A 143 -4.69 -16.99 18.61
N VAL A 144 -5.57 -17.87 18.07
CA VAL A 144 -6.89 -18.07 18.69
C VAL A 144 -6.77 -18.63 20.11
N ALA A 145 -5.71 -19.38 20.39
CA ALA A 145 -5.43 -19.89 21.74
C ALA A 145 -5.10 -18.76 22.72
N SER A 146 -4.24 -17.79 22.32
CA SER A 146 -3.93 -16.62 23.17
C SER A 146 -5.16 -15.75 23.40
N LEU A 147 -5.95 -15.51 22.34
CA LEU A 147 -7.20 -14.74 22.44
C LEU A 147 -8.24 -15.41 23.35
N ALA A 148 -8.32 -16.75 23.32
CA ALA A 148 -9.19 -17.53 24.19
C ALA A 148 -8.78 -17.37 25.67
N SER A 149 -7.48 -17.50 25.95
CA SER A 149 -6.93 -17.32 27.30
C SER A 149 -7.20 -15.92 27.85
N GLU A 150 -7.01 -14.88 27.04
CA GLU A 150 -7.15 -13.49 27.45
C GLU A 150 -8.61 -13.07 27.62
N THR A 151 -9.52 -13.58 26.79
CA THR A 151 -10.94 -13.19 26.82
C THR A 151 -11.80 -14.10 27.68
N GLY A 152 -11.26 -15.18 28.24
CA GLY A 152 -12.01 -16.19 28.97
C GLY A 152 -13.02 -16.97 28.12
N ARG A 153 -12.93 -16.87 26.77
CA ARG A 153 -13.81 -17.57 25.83
C ARG A 153 -13.14 -18.85 25.33
N THR A 154 -13.96 -19.84 24.94
CA THR A 154 -13.41 -21.05 24.32
C THR A 154 -12.90 -20.77 22.91
N ALA A 155 -11.84 -21.46 22.49
CA ALA A 155 -11.31 -21.36 21.13
C ALA A 155 -12.40 -21.61 20.06
N LYS A 156 -13.29 -22.59 20.32
CA LYS A 156 -14.43 -22.93 19.45
C LYS A 156 -15.40 -21.72 19.29
N ALA A 157 -15.67 -20.99 20.36
CA ALA A 157 -16.53 -19.80 20.30
C ALA A 157 -15.86 -18.67 19.50
N LEU A 158 -14.56 -18.47 19.64
CA LEU A 158 -13.80 -17.49 18.90
C LEU A 158 -13.71 -17.81 17.39
N TYR A 159 -13.49 -19.10 17.02
CA TYR A 159 -13.55 -19.53 15.63
C TYR A 159 -14.91 -19.20 15.01
N ARG A 160 -16.01 -19.59 15.66
CA ARG A 160 -17.37 -19.29 15.18
C ARG A 160 -17.62 -17.76 15.03
N ARG A 161 -17.11 -16.96 15.97
CA ARG A 161 -17.23 -15.49 15.90
C ARG A 161 -16.44 -14.92 14.72
N LEU A 162 -15.19 -15.39 14.53
CA LEU A 162 -14.35 -14.98 13.40
C LEU A 162 -14.97 -15.35 12.05
N ASP A 163 -15.51 -16.58 11.93
CA ASP A 163 -16.16 -17.04 10.71
C ASP A 163 -17.40 -16.19 10.38
N ARG A 164 -18.22 -15.89 11.40
CA ARG A 164 -19.37 -14.99 11.21
C ARG A 164 -18.96 -13.58 10.80
N LEU A 165 -17.90 -13.04 11.37
CA LEU A 165 -17.38 -11.71 10.98
C LEU A 165 -16.86 -11.70 9.54
N ARG A 166 -16.14 -12.75 9.14
CA ARG A 166 -15.67 -12.92 7.74
C ARG A 166 -16.85 -12.96 6.77
N GLU A 167 -17.87 -13.75 7.09
CA GLU A 167 -19.08 -13.87 6.28
C GLU A 167 -19.81 -12.52 6.12
N LEU A 168 -19.97 -11.77 7.21
CA LEU A 168 -20.56 -10.43 7.17
C LEU A 168 -19.76 -9.45 6.31
N ILE A 169 -18.43 -9.52 6.39
CA ILE A 169 -17.55 -8.68 5.58
C ILE A 169 -17.64 -9.08 4.11
N SER A 170 -17.56 -10.38 3.79
CA SER A 170 -17.67 -10.91 2.43
C SER A 170 -18.95 -10.43 1.76
N GLN A 171 -20.10 -10.67 2.38
CA GLN A 171 -21.41 -10.22 1.89
C GLN A 171 -21.51 -8.70 1.75
N CYS A 172 -20.86 -7.94 2.63
CA CYS A 172 -20.83 -6.48 2.53
C CYS A 172 -20.00 -6.01 1.34
N VAL A 173 -18.83 -6.60 1.11
CA VAL A 173 -17.93 -6.28 -0.01
C VAL A 173 -18.57 -6.69 -1.33
N GLU A 174 -19.13 -7.90 -1.43
CA GLU A 174 -19.88 -8.37 -2.62
C GLU A 174 -20.99 -7.41 -3.04
N ARG A 175 -21.78 -6.92 -2.10
CA ARG A 175 -22.82 -5.93 -2.40
C ARG A 175 -22.31 -4.61 -2.93
N ARG A 176 -21.04 -4.27 -2.68
CA ARG A 176 -20.42 -3.01 -3.14
C ARG A 176 -19.72 -3.14 -4.48
N LEU A 177 -19.10 -4.26 -4.72
CA LEU A 177 -18.26 -4.49 -5.91
C LEU A 177 -18.98 -5.31 -6.99
N GLY A 178 -20.12 -5.91 -6.66
CA GLY A 178 -20.75 -6.91 -7.51
C GLY A 178 -20.15 -8.31 -7.32
N SER A 179 -20.68 -9.32 -8.03
CA SER A 179 -20.25 -10.72 -7.88
C SER A 179 -18.87 -11.03 -8.50
N ASP A 180 -18.32 -10.12 -9.27
CA ASP A 180 -17.11 -10.36 -10.10
C ASP A 180 -15.79 -9.98 -9.42
N TRP A 181 -15.80 -9.84 -8.09
CA TRP A 181 -14.63 -9.40 -7.34
C TRP A 181 -13.72 -10.53 -6.83
N THR A 182 -14.12 -11.81 -6.95
CA THR A 182 -13.38 -12.99 -6.49
C THR A 182 -12.39 -13.53 -7.50
#